data_1ec3f55972ae42e716f702d496eae855
#
_entry.id   1ec3f55972ae42e716f702d496eae855
#
_cell.length_a   1.000
_cell.length_b   1.000
_cell.length_c   1.000
_cell.angle_alpha   90.00
_cell.angle_beta   90.00
_cell.angle_gamma   90.00
#
_symmetry.space_group_name_H-M   'P 1'
#
loop_
_entity.id
_entity.type
_entity.pdbx_description
1 polymer ?
#
loop_
_entity_poly.entity_id
_entity_poly.type
_entity_poly.pdbx_seq_one_letter_code
_entity_poly.pdbx_strand_id
1 'polypeptide(L)'
;SKTPPQEEIVARFANYVNSRKTDRKSVVITLGATRSPIDDIRFIQNTSSGSTGFAIADDLFRHGHDVTCVKGITSVVTPNWLPLIIPADSPEEMLNELFALTNDNIEAWVHSAAVLDYVVENSAEGKLASQQGPLDVKLIESPKHILALTEKCQGSVRIGFKLETGIKQKELVRRALAQIEHANMTAVVANRLEDLNDSSKPRAYLVDRTGSDFMLQTIGDMCTAVRTLIERGN
;
A
#
# COMPACT_ATOMS: atom_id res chain seq x y z
N SER A 1 -23.93 -25.48 2.06
CA SER A 1 -23.11 -24.21 2.09
C SER A 1 -22.99 -23.74 3.53
N LYS A 2 -21.81 -23.42 4.00
CA LYS A 2 -21.63 -22.84 5.35
C LYS A 2 -22.13 -21.39 5.32
N THR A 3 -22.81 -20.97 6.37
CA THR A 3 -23.20 -19.56 6.56
C THR A 3 -21.95 -18.68 6.56
N PRO A 4 -21.91 -17.56 5.83
CA PRO A 4 -20.77 -16.63 5.85
C PRO A 4 -20.51 -16.11 7.29
N PRO A 5 -19.25 -15.78 7.64
CA PRO A 5 -18.93 -15.11 8.88
C PRO A 5 -19.74 -13.81 9.05
N GLN A 6 -20.06 -13.45 10.28
CA GLN A 6 -20.84 -12.24 10.57
C GLN A 6 -20.21 -10.98 9.97
N GLU A 7 -18.90 -10.86 10.03
CA GLU A 7 -18.16 -9.71 9.47
C GLU A 7 -18.34 -9.59 7.95
N GLU A 8 -18.33 -10.71 7.23
CA GLU A 8 -18.59 -10.72 5.79
C GLU A 8 -20.00 -10.22 5.47
N ILE A 9 -21.00 -10.69 6.22
CA ILE A 9 -22.40 -10.27 6.03
C ILE A 9 -22.51 -8.77 6.24
N VAL A 10 -21.92 -8.24 7.33
CA VAL A 10 -21.93 -6.82 7.66
C VAL A 10 -21.22 -6.00 6.57
N ALA A 11 -20.02 -6.45 6.12
CA ALA A 11 -19.26 -5.74 5.10
C ALA A 11 -20.02 -5.67 3.76
N ARG A 12 -20.56 -6.80 3.29
CA ARG A 12 -21.32 -6.85 2.04
C ARG A 12 -22.61 -6.06 2.11
N PHE A 13 -23.31 -6.09 3.24
CA PHE A 13 -24.52 -5.29 3.44
C PHE A 13 -24.21 -3.79 3.45
N ALA A 14 -23.17 -3.36 4.17
CA ALA A 14 -22.73 -1.98 4.17
C ALA A 14 -22.36 -1.51 2.76
N ASN A 15 -21.58 -2.29 2.01
CA ASN A 15 -21.25 -1.99 0.62
C ASN A 15 -22.52 -1.87 -0.23
N TYR A 16 -23.46 -2.83 -0.15
CA TYR A 16 -24.69 -2.80 -0.92
C TYR A 16 -25.52 -1.54 -0.67
N VAL A 17 -25.64 -1.10 0.59
CA VAL A 17 -26.37 0.11 0.95
C VAL A 17 -25.65 1.37 0.44
N ASN A 18 -24.32 1.42 0.63
CA ASN A 18 -23.52 2.60 0.33
C ASN A 18 -23.15 2.72 -1.16
N SER A 19 -23.06 1.63 -1.91
CA SER A 19 -22.74 1.64 -3.35
C SER A 19 -23.81 2.30 -4.24
N ARG A 20 -24.96 2.61 -3.67
CA ARG A 20 -26.03 3.36 -4.34
C ARG A 20 -25.84 4.88 -4.29
N LYS A 21 -24.82 5.35 -3.61
CA LYS A 21 -24.45 6.77 -3.60
C LYS A 21 -23.87 7.18 -4.97
N THR A 22 -24.07 8.43 -5.34
CA THR A 22 -23.63 8.99 -6.62
C THR A 22 -22.13 9.29 -6.68
N ASP A 23 -21.45 9.30 -5.53
CA ASP A 23 -20.04 9.66 -5.34
C ASP A 23 -19.10 8.45 -5.21
N ARG A 24 -19.54 7.28 -5.70
CA ARG A 24 -18.75 6.04 -5.72
C ARG A 24 -17.48 6.22 -6.55
N LYS A 25 -16.34 5.88 -5.96
CA LYS A 25 -15.02 6.00 -6.58
C LYS A 25 -14.42 4.64 -6.92
N SER A 26 -13.67 4.58 -8.03
CA SER A 26 -12.82 3.46 -8.38
C SER A 26 -11.42 3.65 -7.79
N VAL A 27 -10.98 2.73 -6.92
CA VAL A 27 -9.77 2.87 -6.11
C VAL A 27 -8.87 1.65 -6.27
N VAL A 28 -7.60 1.89 -6.59
CA VAL A 28 -6.55 0.86 -6.56
C VAL A 28 -5.71 1.02 -5.30
N ILE A 29 -5.51 -0.08 -4.57
CA ILE A 29 -4.67 -0.12 -3.37
C ILE A 29 -3.57 -1.15 -3.54
N THR A 30 -2.30 -0.75 -3.41
CA THR A 30 -1.21 -1.69 -3.24
C THR A 30 -1.01 -2.01 -1.77
N LEU A 31 -0.78 -3.28 -1.41
CA LEU A 31 -0.60 -3.70 -0.03
C LEU A 31 0.31 -4.92 0.11
N GLY A 32 0.78 -5.17 1.33
CA GLY A 32 1.71 -6.27 1.62
C GLY A 32 3.16 -5.90 1.31
N ALA A 33 4.02 -6.90 1.24
CA ALA A 33 5.42 -6.77 0.89
C ALA A 33 5.71 -7.36 -0.49
N THR A 34 6.70 -6.81 -1.20
CA THR A 34 7.30 -7.52 -2.34
C THR A 34 8.53 -8.29 -1.90
N ARG A 35 8.90 -9.31 -2.67
CA ARG A 35 10.09 -10.12 -2.46
C ARG A 35 10.92 -10.23 -3.74
N SER A 36 12.21 -10.52 -3.58
CA SER A 36 13.14 -10.82 -4.66
C SER A 36 13.86 -12.12 -4.38
N PRO A 37 13.80 -13.14 -5.25
CA PRO A 37 14.42 -14.42 -5.01
C PRO A 37 15.95 -14.33 -5.06
N ILE A 38 16.64 -15.04 -4.17
CA ILE A 38 18.07 -15.35 -4.24
C ILE A 38 18.25 -16.65 -5.02
N ASP A 39 17.41 -17.63 -4.72
CA ASP A 39 17.28 -18.92 -5.39
C ASP A 39 15.81 -19.39 -5.31
N ASP A 40 15.48 -20.59 -5.77
CA ASP A 40 14.12 -21.12 -5.76
C ASP A 40 13.49 -21.24 -4.35
N ILE A 41 14.31 -21.12 -3.29
CA ILE A 41 13.87 -21.31 -1.90
C ILE A 41 14.05 -20.05 -1.05
N ARG A 42 15.10 -19.26 -1.30
CA ARG A 42 15.47 -18.12 -0.46
C ARG A 42 15.16 -16.82 -1.18
N PHE A 43 14.72 -15.82 -0.42
CA PHE A 43 14.38 -14.48 -0.95
C PHE A 43 14.72 -13.38 0.06
N ILE A 44 14.85 -12.17 -0.46
CA ILE A 44 14.84 -10.93 0.31
C ILE A 44 13.42 -10.37 0.27
N GLN A 45 12.94 -9.84 1.38
CA GLN A 45 11.59 -9.29 1.49
C GLN A 45 11.55 -8.16 2.51
N ASN A 46 10.74 -7.14 2.25
CA ASN A 46 10.40 -6.13 3.26
C ASN A 46 9.47 -6.71 4.32
N THR A 47 9.59 -6.20 5.56
CA THR A 47 8.67 -6.57 6.63
C THR A 47 7.38 -5.78 6.50
N SER A 48 6.30 -6.43 6.08
CA SER A 48 4.95 -5.86 6.06
C SER A 48 3.92 -6.97 6.26
N SER A 49 2.96 -6.73 7.13
CA SER A 49 1.83 -7.66 7.34
C SER A 49 0.70 -7.49 6.33
N GLY A 50 0.61 -6.31 5.67
CA GLY A 50 -0.50 -5.92 4.82
C GLY A 50 -1.73 -5.39 5.58
N SER A 51 -1.70 -5.39 6.92
CA SER A 51 -2.87 -5.04 7.75
C SER A 51 -3.41 -3.64 7.49
N THR A 52 -2.53 -2.65 7.32
CA THR A 52 -2.93 -1.25 7.04
C THR A 52 -3.66 -1.13 5.69
N GLY A 53 -3.09 -1.73 4.65
CA GLY A 53 -3.71 -1.71 3.32
C GLY A 53 -5.08 -2.41 3.30
N PHE A 54 -5.21 -3.56 3.98
CA PHE A 54 -6.50 -4.23 4.09
C PHE A 54 -7.52 -3.44 4.92
N ALA A 55 -7.10 -2.75 5.99
CA ALA A 55 -8.02 -1.91 6.77
C ALA A 55 -8.58 -0.76 5.92
N ILE A 56 -7.74 -0.11 5.11
CA ILE A 56 -8.17 0.94 4.19
C ILE A 56 -9.08 0.38 3.09
N ALA A 57 -8.72 -0.78 2.52
CA ALA A 57 -9.52 -1.44 1.49
C ALA A 57 -10.91 -1.84 2.02
N ASP A 58 -10.98 -2.38 3.24
CA ASP A 58 -12.24 -2.75 3.89
C ASP A 58 -13.11 -1.52 4.20
N ASP A 59 -12.51 -0.44 4.72
CA ASP A 59 -13.23 0.82 4.97
C ASP A 59 -13.84 1.38 3.69
N LEU A 60 -13.04 1.50 2.63
CA LEU A 60 -13.52 1.98 1.32
C LEU A 60 -14.61 1.08 0.73
N PHE A 61 -14.42 -0.24 0.79
CA PHE A 61 -15.43 -1.19 0.35
C PHE A 61 -16.74 -1.02 1.11
N ARG A 62 -16.71 -0.97 2.45
CA ARG A 62 -17.91 -0.77 3.28
C ARG A 62 -18.61 0.56 3.00
N HIS A 63 -17.87 1.58 2.57
CA HIS A 63 -18.44 2.87 2.17
C HIS A 63 -18.91 2.92 0.70
N GLY A 64 -18.88 1.78 -0.01
CA GLY A 64 -19.51 1.62 -1.31
C GLY A 64 -18.62 1.91 -2.50
N HIS A 65 -17.31 2.14 -2.29
CA HIS A 65 -16.35 2.34 -3.37
C HIS A 65 -16.01 1.02 -4.08
N ASP A 66 -15.56 1.12 -5.33
CA ASP A 66 -14.97 0.01 -6.08
C ASP A 66 -13.50 -0.12 -5.73
N VAL A 67 -13.15 -1.22 -5.09
CA VAL A 67 -11.79 -1.43 -4.58
C VAL A 67 -11.10 -2.57 -5.30
N THR A 68 -9.95 -2.29 -5.90
CA THR A 68 -9.02 -3.28 -6.44
C THR A 68 -7.75 -3.30 -5.59
N CYS A 69 -7.38 -4.47 -5.07
CA CYS A 69 -6.16 -4.64 -4.30
C CYS A 69 -5.09 -5.33 -5.13
N VAL A 70 -3.95 -4.67 -5.38
CA VAL A 70 -2.74 -5.32 -5.89
C VAL A 70 -1.90 -5.75 -4.69
N LYS A 71 -1.88 -7.07 -4.47
CA LYS A 71 -1.45 -7.67 -3.21
C LYS A 71 -0.14 -8.42 -3.35
N GLY A 72 0.88 -7.95 -2.63
CA GLY A 72 2.09 -8.71 -2.36
C GLY A 72 1.91 -9.74 -1.23
N ILE A 73 3.01 -10.15 -0.63
CA ILE A 73 3.03 -11.09 0.49
C ILE A 73 2.43 -10.42 1.74
N THR A 74 1.52 -11.13 2.40
CA THR A 74 0.88 -10.68 3.64
C THR A 74 0.91 -11.77 4.70
N SER A 75 1.02 -11.40 5.98
CA SER A 75 0.89 -12.33 7.10
C SER A 75 -0.50 -12.32 7.73
N VAL A 76 -1.34 -11.35 7.39
CA VAL A 76 -2.75 -11.31 7.80
C VAL A 76 -3.64 -11.98 6.78
N VAL A 77 -4.77 -12.52 7.24
CA VAL A 77 -5.75 -13.17 6.37
C VAL A 77 -6.40 -12.13 5.46
N THR A 78 -6.47 -12.46 4.17
CA THR A 78 -7.16 -11.62 3.20
C THR A 78 -8.67 -11.65 3.47
N PRO A 79 -9.34 -10.50 3.62
CA PRO A 79 -10.79 -10.45 3.74
C PRO A 79 -11.47 -11.03 2.48
N ASN A 80 -12.30 -12.05 2.65
CA ASN A 80 -12.93 -12.78 1.55
C ASN A 80 -14.09 -12.03 0.88
N TRP A 81 -14.48 -10.89 1.42
CA TRP A 81 -15.51 -10.03 0.84
C TRP A 81 -14.98 -8.95 -0.10
N LEU A 82 -13.67 -8.69 -0.11
CA LEU A 82 -13.07 -7.76 -1.07
C LEU A 82 -13.15 -8.34 -2.49
N PRO A 83 -13.72 -7.59 -3.46
CA PRO A 83 -14.17 -8.18 -4.72
C PRO A 83 -13.04 -8.54 -5.67
N LEU A 84 -11.95 -7.77 -5.68
CA LEU A 84 -10.84 -7.97 -6.61
C LEU A 84 -9.50 -7.89 -5.89
N ILE A 85 -8.80 -9.03 -5.87
CA ILE A 85 -7.44 -9.16 -5.34
C ILE A 85 -6.55 -9.70 -6.45
N ILE A 86 -5.59 -8.90 -6.88
CA ILE A 86 -4.59 -9.24 -7.88
C ILE A 86 -3.28 -9.57 -7.15
N PRO A 87 -2.80 -10.82 -7.17
CA PRO A 87 -1.53 -11.18 -6.55
C PRO A 87 -0.35 -10.61 -7.35
N ALA A 88 0.66 -10.10 -6.66
CA ALA A 88 1.88 -9.54 -7.24
C ALA A 88 3.01 -9.59 -6.20
N ASP A 89 3.79 -10.66 -6.21
CA ASP A 89 4.76 -10.97 -5.17
C ASP A 89 6.09 -10.23 -5.34
N SER A 90 6.46 -9.86 -6.57
CA SER A 90 7.68 -9.12 -6.88
C SER A 90 7.40 -7.64 -7.20
N PRO A 91 8.42 -6.75 -7.11
CA PRO A 91 8.27 -5.36 -7.56
C PRO A 91 7.85 -5.26 -9.03
N GLU A 92 8.42 -6.10 -9.89
CA GLU A 92 8.13 -6.10 -11.33
C GLU A 92 6.68 -6.52 -11.61
N GLU A 93 6.22 -7.63 -11.04
CA GLU A 93 4.81 -8.06 -11.16
C GLU A 93 3.87 -6.98 -10.69
N MET A 94 4.12 -6.39 -9.50
CA MET A 94 3.27 -5.33 -8.97
C MET A 94 3.23 -4.11 -9.89
N LEU A 95 4.36 -3.69 -10.45
CA LEU A 95 4.40 -2.57 -11.39
C LEU A 95 3.63 -2.87 -12.69
N ASN A 96 3.77 -4.08 -13.22
CA ASN A 96 3.07 -4.52 -14.44
C ASN A 96 1.55 -4.52 -14.24
N GLU A 97 1.06 -5.04 -13.10
CA GLU A 97 -0.36 -5.00 -12.77
C GLU A 97 -0.88 -3.56 -12.61
N LEU A 98 -0.10 -2.69 -11.96
CA LEU A 98 -0.45 -1.28 -11.84
C LEU A 98 -0.50 -0.59 -13.20
N PHE A 99 0.42 -0.87 -14.12
CA PHE A 99 0.37 -0.34 -15.49
C PHE A 99 -0.84 -0.83 -16.25
N ALA A 100 -1.23 -2.09 -16.12
CA ALA A 100 -2.43 -2.62 -16.75
C ALA A 100 -3.68 -1.86 -16.29
N LEU A 101 -3.79 -1.57 -14.98
CA LEU A 101 -4.90 -0.84 -14.38
C LEU A 101 -4.95 0.64 -14.77
N THR A 102 -3.86 1.25 -15.28
CA THR A 102 -3.91 2.66 -15.75
C THR A 102 -4.78 2.86 -17.00
N ASN A 103 -5.18 1.78 -17.68
CA ASN A 103 -6.10 1.84 -18.81
C ASN A 103 -7.57 1.94 -18.36
N ASP A 104 -7.84 1.68 -17.09
CA ASP A 104 -9.16 1.79 -16.48
C ASP A 104 -9.37 3.22 -15.95
N ASN A 105 -10.61 3.60 -15.71
CA ASN A 105 -10.93 4.91 -15.16
C ASN A 105 -10.76 4.90 -13.62
N ILE A 106 -9.52 4.85 -13.15
CA ILE A 106 -9.20 4.84 -11.72
C ILE A 106 -9.11 6.26 -11.18
N GLU A 107 -9.96 6.58 -10.20
CA GLU A 107 -10.05 7.91 -9.60
C GLU A 107 -9.08 8.10 -8.43
N ALA A 108 -8.66 7.01 -7.77
CA ALA A 108 -7.71 7.10 -6.66
C ALA A 108 -6.73 5.92 -6.61
N TRP A 109 -5.51 6.21 -6.18
CA TRP A 109 -4.40 5.26 -6.01
C TRP A 109 -3.83 5.38 -4.61
N VAL A 110 -3.86 4.30 -3.85
CA VAL A 110 -3.30 4.22 -2.48
C VAL A 110 -2.09 3.29 -2.51
N HIS A 111 -0.90 3.86 -2.39
CA HIS A 111 0.37 3.15 -2.47
C HIS A 111 0.85 2.75 -1.06
N SER A 112 0.27 1.69 -0.48
CA SER A 112 0.60 1.24 0.88
C SER A 112 1.46 -0.03 0.94
N ALA A 113 1.82 -0.62 -0.19
CA ALA A 113 2.72 -1.76 -0.23
C ALA A 113 4.16 -1.38 0.17
N ALA A 114 4.83 -2.29 0.87
CA ALA A 114 6.26 -2.20 1.15
C ALA A 114 7.06 -2.81 -0.02
N VAL A 115 7.26 -2.01 -1.06
CA VAL A 115 7.98 -2.40 -2.27
C VAL A 115 9.48 -2.36 -2.01
N LEU A 116 10.22 -3.38 -2.47
CA LEU A 116 11.68 -3.39 -2.40
C LEU A 116 12.28 -2.29 -3.29
N ASP A 117 13.15 -1.46 -2.71
CA ASP A 117 13.97 -0.49 -3.44
C ASP A 117 15.16 -1.16 -4.15
N TYR A 118 15.55 -2.36 -3.70
CA TYR A 118 16.63 -3.17 -4.26
C TYR A 118 16.18 -4.60 -4.47
N VAL A 119 16.55 -5.18 -5.60
CA VAL A 119 16.27 -6.57 -5.98
C VAL A 119 17.56 -7.32 -6.28
N VAL A 120 17.54 -8.63 -6.17
CA VAL A 120 18.68 -9.48 -6.54
C VAL A 120 18.91 -9.38 -8.04
N GLU A 121 20.14 -9.03 -8.47
CA GLU A 121 20.49 -8.85 -9.88
C GLU A 121 20.32 -10.14 -10.69
N ASN A 122 20.81 -11.25 -10.15
CA ASN A 122 20.76 -12.56 -10.78
C ASN A 122 20.37 -13.62 -9.74
N SER A 123 19.13 -14.08 -9.77
CA SER A 123 18.71 -15.21 -8.95
C SER A 123 19.27 -16.51 -9.53
N ALA A 124 19.71 -17.42 -8.66
CA ALA A 124 20.17 -18.72 -9.07
C ALA A 124 18.99 -19.65 -9.39
N GLU A 125 19.09 -20.43 -10.45
CA GLU A 125 18.17 -21.53 -10.70
C GLU A 125 18.46 -22.70 -9.76
N GLY A 126 17.42 -23.32 -9.23
CA GLY A 126 17.51 -24.40 -8.26
C GLY A 126 17.91 -23.89 -6.86
N LYS A 127 18.23 -24.81 -5.97
CA LYS A 127 18.67 -24.51 -4.60
C LYS A 127 20.18 -24.40 -4.55
N LEU A 128 20.73 -23.27 -4.13
CA LEU A 128 22.15 -23.13 -3.83
C LEU A 128 22.59 -24.10 -2.73
N ALA A 129 23.72 -24.80 -2.94
CA ALA A 129 24.24 -25.77 -2.00
C ALA A 129 24.63 -25.08 -0.68
N SER A 130 24.45 -25.79 0.43
CA SER A 130 24.89 -25.36 1.78
C SER A 130 26.36 -25.62 1.97
N GLN A 131 26.99 -24.94 2.96
CA GLN A 131 28.37 -25.18 3.39
C GLN A 131 29.47 -24.84 2.36
N GLN A 132 29.18 -23.85 1.49
CA GLN A 132 30.18 -23.35 0.53
C GLN A 132 30.84 -22.03 0.96
N GLY A 133 30.78 -21.70 2.26
CA GLY A 133 31.28 -20.43 2.80
C GLY A 133 30.25 -19.30 2.70
N PRO A 134 30.70 -18.03 2.77
CA PRO A 134 29.82 -16.85 2.62
C PRO A 134 29.13 -16.83 1.25
N LEU A 135 27.88 -16.35 1.24
CA LEU A 135 27.12 -16.11 0.02
C LEU A 135 27.06 -14.60 -0.24
N ASP A 136 27.68 -14.15 -1.32
CA ASP A 136 27.61 -12.78 -1.77
C ASP A 136 26.42 -12.60 -2.70
N VAL A 137 25.52 -11.67 -2.39
CA VAL A 137 24.34 -11.36 -3.18
C VAL A 137 24.42 -9.91 -3.67
N LYS A 138 24.51 -9.73 -4.99
CA LYS A 138 24.49 -8.41 -5.59
C LYS A 138 23.06 -7.91 -5.73
N LEU A 139 22.82 -6.69 -5.23
CA LEU A 139 21.53 -6.02 -5.32
C LEU A 139 21.63 -4.86 -6.31
N ILE A 140 20.58 -4.68 -7.11
CA ILE A 140 20.39 -3.55 -8.03
C ILE A 140 19.13 -2.77 -7.66
N GLU A 141 19.06 -1.50 -8.06
CA GLU A 141 17.90 -0.66 -7.80
C GLU A 141 16.67 -1.16 -8.56
N SER A 142 15.52 -1.18 -7.87
CA SER A 142 14.21 -1.44 -8.44
C SER A 142 13.52 -0.14 -8.84
N PRO A 143 12.76 -0.08 -9.94
CA PRO A 143 11.98 1.09 -10.30
C PRO A 143 11.01 1.50 -9.20
N LYS A 144 10.96 2.78 -8.85
CA LYS A 144 10.00 3.30 -7.88
C LYS A 144 8.62 3.42 -8.51
N HIS A 145 7.69 2.58 -8.11
CA HIS A 145 6.32 2.51 -8.65
C HIS A 145 5.61 3.86 -8.63
N ILE A 146 5.74 4.60 -7.52
CA ILE A 146 5.12 5.92 -7.36
C ILE A 146 5.63 6.94 -8.37
N LEU A 147 6.88 6.83 -8.83
CA LEU A 147 7.44 7.69 -9.87
C LEU A 147 7.03 7.20 -11.26
N ALA A 148 7.11 5.90 -11.51
CA ALA A 148 6.74 5.30 -12.79
C ALA A 148 5.27 5.57 -13.19
N LEU A 149 4.39 5.73 -12.20
CA LEU A 149 2.97 6.00 -12.39
C LEU A 149 2.60 7.48 -12.48
N THR A 150 3.55 8.40 -12.29
CA THR A 150 3.24 9.85 -12.16
C THR A 150 2.47 10.40 -13.36
N GLU A 151 2.91 10.11 -14.56
CA GLU A 151 2.26 10.61 -15.78
C GLU A 151 0.96 9.87 -16.11
N LYS A 152 0.90 8.57 -15.81
CA LYS A 152 -0.26 7.72 -16.13
C LYS A 152 -1.45 7.93 -15.20
N CYS A 153 -1.21 8.42 -13.98
CA CYS A 153 -2.25 8.65 -12.97
C CYS A 153 -2.57 10.14 -12.78
N GLN A 154 -2.34 10.97 -13.82
CA GLN A 154 -2.66 12.40 -13.76
C GLN A 154 -4.17 12.60 -13.57
N GLY A 155 -4.52 13.54 -12.69
CA GLY A 155 -5.92 13.85 -12.37
C GLY A 155 -6.54 12.95 -11.29
N SER A 156 -5.95 11.80 -11.00
CA SER A 156 -6.40 10.92 -9.91
C SER A 156 -5.87 11.38 -8.54
N VAL A 157 -6.61 11.09 -7.48
CA VAL A 157 -6.10 11.22 -6.11
C VAL A 157 -5.01 10.19 -5.87
N ARG A 158 -3.83 10.62 -5.43
CA ARG A 158 -2.68 9.74 -5.20
C ARG A 158 -2.19 9.87 -3.76
N ILE A 159 -2.30 8.79 -2.99
CA ILE A 159 -1.91 8.76 -1.58
C ILE A 159 -0.72 7.81 -1.42
N GLY A 160 0.41 8.36 -0.98
CA GLY A 160 1.62 7.60 -0.68
C GLY A 160 1.72 7.21 0.79
N PHE A 161 2.60 6.25 1.08
CA PHE A 161 2.99 5.88 2.43
C PHE A 161 4.49 6.08 2.61
N LYS A 162 4.90 6.56 3.79
CA LYS A 162 6.29 6.79 4.15
C LYS A 162 6.57 6.29 5.56
N LEU A 163 7.26 5.16 5.65
CA LEU A 163 7.76 4.62 6.92
C LEU A 163 9.23 5.01 7.09
N GLU A 164 9.55 5.59 8.22
CA GLU A 164 10.92 5.96 8.58
C GLU A 164 11.27 5.45 9.98
N THR A 165 12.55 5.45 10.32
CA THR A 165 13.06 5.08 11.63
C THR A 165 14.19 6.00 12.08
N GLY A 166 14.32 6.23 13.39
CA GLY A 166 15.42 7.01 13.97
C GLY A 166 15.41 8.50 13.65
N ILE A 167 14.29 9.06 13.16
CA ILE A 167 14.19 10.48 12.82
C ILE A 167 13.11 11.20 13.64
N LYS A 168 13.25 12.54 13.76
CA LYS A 168 12.23 13.38 14.41
C LYS A 168 11.04 13.63 13.47
N GLN A 169 9.87 13.96 14.04
CA GLN A 169 8.66 14.30 13.29
C GLN A 169 8.91 15.35 12.20
N LYS A 170 9.61 16.43 12.51
CA LYS A 170 9.92 17.48 11.52
C LYS A 170 10.64 16.95 10.28
N GLU A 171 11.57 16.01 10.46
CA GLU A 171 12.29 15.37 9.35
C GLU A 171 11.40 14.39 8.59
N LEU A 172 10.52 13.66 9.29
CA LEU A 172 9.51 12.80 8.69
C LEU A 172 8.59 13.60 7.75
N VAL A 173 8.05 14.74 8.22
CA VAL A 173 7.20 15.63 7.42
C VAL A 173 7.97 16.16 6.22
N ARG A 174 9.22 16.60 6.39
CA ARG A 174 10.05 17.05 5.28
C ARG A 174 10.24 15.98 4.20
N ARG A 175 10.47 14.72 4.59
CA ARG A 175 10.62 13.60 3.66
C ARG A 175 9.30 13.23 2.98
N ALA A 176 8.18 13.35 3.70
CA ALA A 176 6.86 13.16 3.11
C ALA A 176 6.54 14.21 2.06
N LEU A 177 6.85 15.49 2.32
CA LEU A 177 6.73 16.59 1.35
C LEU A 177 7.58 16.35 0.11
N ALA A 178 8.83 15.94 0.29
CA ALA A 178 9.71 15.61 -0.85
C ALA A 178 9.10 14.48 -1.70
N GLN A 179 8.47 13.47 -1.09
CA GLN A 179 7.76 12.42 -1.84
C GLN A 179 6.54 12.96 -2.58
N ILE A 180 5.77 13.87 -1.96
CA ILE A 180 4.62 14.53 -2.59
C ILE A 180 5.06 15.27 -3.85
N GLU A 181 6.11 16.08 -3.74
CA GLU A 181 6.63 16.88 -4.86
C GLU A 181 7.18 15.99 -5.99
N HIS A 182 8.08 15.03 -5.66
CA HIS A 182 8.74 14.19 -6.66
C HIS A 182 7.79 13.25 -7.40
N ALA A 183 6.80 12.70 -6.70
CA ALA A 183 5.87 11.70 -7.27
C ALA A 183 4.49 12.30 -7.58
N ASN A 184 4.30 13.61 -7.47
CA ASN A 184 3.02 14.30 -7.68
C ASN A 184 1.87 13.65 -6.89
N MET A 185 2.09 13.42 -5.59
CA MET A 185 1.06 12.85 -4.71
C MET A 185 0.08 13.92 -4.24
N THR A 186 -1.15 13.52 -3.93
CA THR A 186 -2.14 14.38 -3.24
C THR A 186 -1.77 14.53 -1.76
N ALA A 187 -1.38 13.43 -1.13
CA ALA A 187 -0.94 13.39 0.26
C ALA A 187 -0.05 12.17 0.53
N VAL A 188 0.64 12.19 1.66
CA VAL A 188 1.43 11.06 2.17
C VAL A 188 1.05 10.77 3.61
N VAL A 189 0.76 9.51 3.91
CA VAL A 189 0.65 8.99 5.27
C VAL A 189 2.05 8.62 5.73
N ALA A 190 2.58 9.41 6.66
CA ALA A 190 3.95 9.28 7.15
C ALA A 190 3.97 8.76 8.59
N ASN A 191 4.77 7.74 8.87
CA ASN A 191 4.89 7.15 10.20
C ASN A 191 6.33 6.74 10.52
N ARG A 192 6.59 6.58 11.82
CA ARG A 192 7.86 6.07 12.32
C ARG A 192 7.66 4.67 12.87
N LEU A 193 8.63 3.80 12.60
CA LEU A 193 8.57 2.41 13.02
C LEU A 193 8.45 2.27 14.56
N GLU A 194 9.18 3.11 15.29
CA GLU A 194 9.20 3.14 16.75
C GLU A 194 7.85 3.54 17.38
N ASP A 195 7.02 4.31 16.67
CA ASP A 195 5.71 4.76 17.16
C ASP A 195 4.60 3.72 16.96
N LEU A 196 4.78 2.76 16.04
CA LEU A 196 3.73 1.80 15.68
C LEU A 196 3.25 0.92 16.84
N ASN A 197 4.13 0.67 17.83
CA ASN A 197 3.85 -0.16 19.00
C ASN A 197 3.68 0.66 20.30
N ASP A 198 3.68 2.00 20.22
CA ASP A 198 3.49 2.90 21.34
C ASP A 198 2.12 3.59 21.26
N SER A 199 1.15 3.10 22.03
CA SER A 199 -0.21 3.65 22.06
C SER A 199 -0.30 5.09 22.55
N SER A 200 0.75 5.64 23.18
CA SER A 200 0.83 7.05 23.57
C SER A 200 1.21 7.98 22.42
N LYS A 201 1.63 7.43 21.29
CA LYS A 201 2.06 8.17 20.10
C LYS A 201 1.01 8.08 19.00
N PRO A 202 0.94 9.08 18.12
CA PRO A 202 0.11 8.96 16.93
C PRO A 202 0.66 7.84 16.04
N ARG A 203 -0.26 7.06 15.47
CA ARG A 203 0.09 5.99 14.56
C ARG A 203 0.75 6.49 13.27
N ALA A 204 0.34 7.67 12.80
CA ALA A 204 0.88 8.32 11.61
C ALA A 204 0.53 9.81 11.57
N TYR A 205 1.07 10.49 10.58
CA TYR A 205 0.71 11.86 10.19
C TYR A 205 0.26 11.87 8.74
N LEU A 206 -0.89 12.46 8.44
CA LEU A 206 -1.27 12.78 7.07
C LEU A 206 -0.63 14.11 6.69
N VAL A 207 0.27 14.10 5.73
CA VAL A 207 0.94 15.29 5.20
C VAL A 207 0.33 15.62 3.84
N ASP A 208 -0.11 16.85 3.64
CA ASP A 208 -0.64 17.34 2.39
C ASP A 208 0.36 18.22 1.61
N ARG A 209 -0.02 18.69 0.43
CA ARG A 209 0.82 19.55 -0.44
C ARG A 209 1.17 20.90 0.18
N THR A 210 0.42 21.38 1.17
CA THR A 210 0.70 22.64 1.86
C THR A 210 1.76 22.50 2.95
N GLY A 211 2.13 21.26 3.27
CA GLY A 211 3.03 20.94 4.38
C GLY A 211 2.32 20.87 5.73
N SER A 212 0.99 20.97 5.73
CA SER A 212 0.21 20.71 6.94
C SER A 212 0.28 19.23 7.29
N ASP A 213 0.47 18.94 8.58
CA ASP A 213 0.50 17.58 9.10
C ASP A 213 -0.63 17.38 10.13
N PHE A 214 -1.45 16.36 9.87
CA PHE A 214 -2.57 16.00 10.75
C PHE A 214 -2.26 14.69 11.45
N MET A 215 -2.37 14.67 12.79
CA MET A 215 -2.14 13.47 13.57
C MET A 215 -3.27 12.45 13.38
N LEU A 216 -2.89 11.22 13.10
CA LEU A 216 -3.76 10.05 13.00
C LEU A 216 -3.45 9.12 14.18
N GLN A 217 -4.30 9.13 15.21
CA GLN A 217 -4.04 8.37 16.43
C GLN A 217 -4.24 6.86 16.21
N THR A 218 -5.24 6.50 15.43
CA THR A 218 -5.67 5.12 15.22
C THR A 218 -5.66 4.74 13.74
N ILE A 219 -5.79 3.44 13.47
CA ILE A 219 -6.04 2.96 12.11
C ILE A 219 -7.39 3.46 11.56
N GLY A 220 -8.40 3.62 12.42
CA GLY A 220 -9.70 4.18 12.04
C GLY A 220 -9.58 5.64 11.58
N ASP A 221 -8.79 6.46 12.26
CA ASP A 221 -8.52 7.85 11.83
C ASP A 221 -7.84 7.86 10.45
N MET A 222 -6.89 6.95 10.23
CA MET A 222 -6.19 6.81 8.95
C MET A 222 -7.16 6.43 7.83
N CYS A 223 -8.01 5.42 8.04
CA CYS A 223 -9.03 5.00 7.07
C CYS A 223 -9.96 6.17 6.73
N THR A 224 -10.46 6.87 7.74
CA THR A 224 -11.33 8.04 7.57
C THR A 224 -10.65 9.17 6.79
N ALA A 225 -9.39 9.49 7.11
CA ALA A 225 -8.64 10.53 6.43
C ALA A 225 -8.38 10.19 4.96
N VAL A 226 -7.95 8.96 4.68
CA VAL A 226 -7.73 8.46 3.30
C VAL A 226 -9.03 8.51 2.50
N ARG A 227 -10.12 7.97 3.04
CA ARG A 227 -11.44 7.99 2.38
C ARG A 227 -11.92 9.41 2.12
N THR A 228 -11.79 10.32 3.10
CA THR A 228 -12.19 11.73 2.92
C THR A 228 -11.45 12.42 1.79
N LEU A 229 -10.14 12.15 1.61
CA LEU A 229 -9.37 12.67 0.48
C LEU A 229 -9.86 12.11 -0.85
N ILE A 230 -10.15 10.81 -0.91
CA ILE A 230 -10.65 10.14 -2.12
C ILE A 230 -12.03 10.68 -2.52
N GLU A 231 -12.94 10.85 -1.56
CA GLU A 231 -14.29 11.36 -1.78
C GLU A 231 -14.31 12.83 -2.23
N ARG A 232 -13.38 13.66 -1.74
CA ARG A 232 -13.24 15.07 -2.15
C ARG A 232 -12.72 15.22 -3.57
N GLY A 233 -11.89 14.29 -4.03
CA GLY A 233 -11.17 14.41 -5.29
C GLY A 233 -9.96 15.36 -5.21
N ASN A 234 -9.32 15.62 -6.35
CA ASN A 234 -8.24 16.60 -6.49
C ASN A 234 -8.78 18.01 -6.68
#